data_9518cd78a011d8cf583c8d5a977da839
#
_entry.id   9518cd78a011d8cf583c8d5a977da839
#
_cell.length_a   1.000
_cell.length_b   1.000
_cell.length_c   1.000
_cell.angle_alpha   90.00
_cell.angle_beta   90.00
_cell.angle_gamma   90.00
#
_symmetry.space_group_name_H-M   'P 1'
#
loop_
_entity.id
_entity.type
_entity.pdbx_description
1 polymer ?
#
loop_
_entity_poly.entity_id
_entity_poly.type
_entity_poly.pdbx_seq_one_letter_code
_entity_poly.pdbx_strand_id
1 'polypeptide(L)'
;MFHCWSSQQSETEAQRKQGSRGAEGAKAQEPTPLPSPTLRFGIHTHNDSDTAVANALAAVMQGVRMVQGTINGYGERCGNANLCSLIPNLQVKLGFNCIAADQLEQLTETSRFVSEVVNLAPDDHAAFVGLSAFAHKGGIHVSAVERNPLTYEHIQPEQVGNRRRIVISDQAGLSNILAKARSFGIELNKQDPTCREILQRLKALESEGYQFEAAEASFELLMREALGQRQNPFEVKGFQVHYSLLSETDRDRATSLATVKLAVDGKDILEAAEGNGPVSALDAALRKALISFYPEIGTFYLTDYKVRILDGAAGTSAKTRVLIESSNGHHRWTTVGVSGNILEASYLAVVEGLEYGLLLQTQAKEALAASVKTK
;
A
#
# COMPACT_ATOMS: atom_id res chain seq x y z
N MET A 1 16.53 11.37 15.94
CA MET A 1 16.37 12.63 16.70
C MET A 1 16.30 13.75 15.67
N PHE A 2 15.16 14.39 15.53
CA PHE A 2 14.96 15.42 14.50
C PHE A 2 14.93 16.80 15.15
N HIS A 3 15.58 17.78 14.50
CA HIS A 3 15.54 19.18 14.88
C HIS A 3 14.64 19.93 13.90
N CYS A 4 13.56 20.54 14.36
CA CYS A 4 12.75 21.42 13.54
C CYS A 4 13.20 22.88 13.67
N TRP A 5 13.52 23.53 12.57
CA TRP A 5 13.87 24.94 12.50
C TRP A 5 12.72 25.74 11.88
N SER A 6 12.31 26.84 12.50
CA SER A 6 11.37 27.77 11.89
C SER A 6 12.14 28.86 11.13
N SER A 7 11.74 29.15 9.90
CA SER A 7 12.32 30.21 9.06
C SER A 7 11.97 31.65 9.52
N GLN A 8 11.19 31.81 10.58
CA GLN A 8 10.71 33.14 11.00
C GLN A 8 11.68 33.93 11.87
N GLN A 9 12.87 33.43 12.22
CA GLN A 9 13.81 34.19 13.06
C GLN A 9 14.81 35.07 12.29
N SER A 10 14.83 35.08 10.96
CA SER A 10 15.79 35.88 10.19
C SER A 10 15.34 37.31 9.86
N GLU A 11 14.07 37.66 10.01
CA GLU A 11 13.57 39.01 9.63
C GLU A 11 13.56 40.05 10.76
N THR A 12 13.63 39.64 12.01
CA THR A 12 13.56 40.59 13.16
C THR A 12 14.87 41.21 13.56
N GLU A 13 16.02 40.65 13.11
CA GLU A 13 17.36 41.27 13.38
C GLU A 13 17.81 42.32 12.37
N ALA A 14 17.24 42.32 11.17
CA ALA A 14 17.62 43.25 10.11
C ALA A 14 16.99 44.64 10.27
N GLN A 15 15.93 44.82 11.00
CA GLN A 15 15.20 46.11 11.15
C GLN A 15 15.62 46.95 12.35
N ARG A 16 16.56 46.51 13.20
CA ARG A 16 17.04 47.27 14.38
C ARG A 16 18.35 48.05 14.18
N LYS A 17 18.91 48.11 12.99
CA LYS A 17 20.21 48.79 12.74
C LYS A 17 20.13 50.06 11.88
N GLN A 18 19.05 50.82 11.95
CA GLN A 18 19.06 52.19 11.40
C GLN A 18 18.52 53.18 12.43
N GLY A 19 19.43 53.92 13.06
CA GLY A 19 19.10 55.13 13.83
C GLY A 19 19.95 55.31 15.07
N SER A 20 21.15 55.86 14.95
CA SER A 20 21.61 57.11 15.65
C SER A 20 23.14 57.22 15.59
N ARG A 21 23.61 58.21 14.81
CA ARG A 21 24.96 58.78 14.94
C ARG A 21 24.89 59.85 16.00
N GLY A 22 25.84 59.87 16.95
CA GLY A 22 26.06 61.02 17.80
C GLY A 22 26.95 60.72 19.01
N ALA A 23 28.23 61.23 18.95
CA ALA A 23 29.09 61.74 20.04
C ALA A 23 29.75 60.77 21.06
N GLU A 24 31.00 60.61 20.86
CA GLU A 24 32.18 60.62 21.77
C GLU A 24 31.99 60.47 23.28
N GLY A 25 32.68 59.48 23.83
CA GLY A 25 32.93 59.27 25.27
C GLY A 25 33.57 57.91 25.48
N ALA A 26 34.91 57.83 25.52
CA ALA A 26 35.65 56.64 25.87
C ALA A 26 35.31 56.24 27.31
N LYS A 27 34.39 55.28 27.49
CA LYS A 27 34.18 54.54 28.73
C LYS A 27 34.69 53.12 28.55
N ALA A 28 35.39 52.64 29.61
CA ALA A 28 35.90 51.32 29.71
C ALA A 28 34.85 50.30 29.22
N GLN A 29 35.24 49.44 28.29
CA GLN A 29 34.41 48.32 27.84
C GLN A 29 34.18 47.39 29.04
N GLU A 30 32.99 47.41 29.59
CA GLU A 30 32.56 46.28 30.41
C GLU A 30 32.60 45.02 29.58
N PRO A 31 33.08 43.89 30.15
CA PRO A 31 33.10 42.65 29.40
C PRO A 31 31.70 42.30 28.96
N THR A 32 31.49 42.15 27.66
CA THR A 32 30.23 41.72 27.06
C THR A 32 29.80 40.44 27.77
N PRO A 33 28.62 40.39 28.37
CA PRO A 33 28.13 39.16 29.02
C PRO A 33 28.14 38.06 27.95
N LEU A 34 28.79 36.95 28.23
CA LEU A 34 28.68 35.75 27.41
C LEU A 34 27.18 35.44 27.22
N PRO A 35 26.72 35.17 26.00
CA PRO A 35 25.32 34.84 25.81
C PRO A 35 24.96 33.68 26.72
N SER A 36 23.99 33.89 27.60
CA SER A 36 23.48 32.80 28.46
C SER A 36 23.14 31.62 27.58
N PRO A 37 23.57 30.40 27.92
CA PRO A 37 23.20 29.23 27.16
C PRO A 37 21.68 29.16 27.08
N THR A 38 21.12 29.41 25.92
CA THR A 38 19.67 29.33 25.71
C THR A 38 19.27 27.88 25.93
N LEU A 39 18.56 27.61 27.01
CA LEU A 39 18.04 26.29 27.35
C LEU A 39 17.13 25.82 26.20
N ARG A 40 17.46 24.66 25.63
CA ARG A 40 16.64 24.05 24.58
C ARG A 40 15.80 22.95 25.18
N PHE A 41 14.50 22.98 24.94
CA PHE A 41 13.58 21.93 25.38
C PHE A 41 13.34 20.93 24.29
N GLY A 42 13.26 19.64 24.67
CA GLY A 42 12.79 18.54 23.87
C GLY A 42 11.56 17.89 24.48
N ILE A 43 10.83 17.15 23.68
CA ILE A 43 9.67 16.38 24.11
C ILE A 43 9.76 14.95 23.61
N HIS A 44 9.39 14.00 24.48
CA HIS A 44 9.19 12.59 24.20
C HIS A 44 7.84 12.19 24.76
N THR A 45 6.93 11.72 23.93
CA THR A 45 5.57 11.37 24.33
C THR A 45 5.26 9.92 24.05
N HIS A 46 4.57 9.26 24.99
CA HIS A 46 3.94 7.96 24.81
C HIS A 46 2.50 8.11 24.36
N ASN A 47 1.96 7.07 23.70
CA ASN A 47 0.65 7.12 23.02
C ASN A 47 -0.48 6.42 23.80
N ASP A 48 -0.35 6.28 25.11
CA ASP A 48 -1.28 5.52 25.97
C ASP A 48 -2.74 6.02 25.91
N SER A 49 -2.93 7.30 25.60
CA SER A 49 -4.26 7.92 25.42
C SER A 49 -4.51 8.38 23.98
N ASP A 50 -3.74 7.86 23.01
CA ASP A 50 -3.80 8.25 21.59
C ASP A 50 -3.56 9.75 21.33
N THR A 51 -2.82 10.43 22.19
CA THR A 51 -2.56 11.88 22.12
C THR A 51 -1.09 12.26 21.95
N ALA A 52 -0.21 11.29 21.73
CA ALA A 52 1.25 11.53 21.67
C ALA A 52 1.61 12.56 20.58
N VAL A 53 1.05 12.42 19.36
CA VAL A 53 1.28 13.37 18.25
C VAL A 53 0.73 14.73 18.58
N ALA A 54 -0.49 14.82 19.12
CA ALA A 54 -1.11 16.10 19.49
C ALA A 54 -0.31 16.85 20.57
N ASN A 55 0.17 16.13 21.59
CA ASN A 55 1.01 16.71 22.64
C ASN A 55 2.36 17.21 22.09
N ALA A 56 2.98 16.45 21.19
CA ALA A 56 4.23 16.85 20.54
C ALA A 56 4.03 18.12 19.68
N LEU A 57 2.94 18.19 18.89
CA LEU A 57 2.60 19.37 18.10
C LEU A 57 2.35 20.59 19.00
N ALA A 58 1.57 20.44 20.08
CA ALA A 58 1.31 21.51 21.03
C ALA A 58 2.60 22.05 21.67
N ALA A 59 3.53 21.16 22.05
CA ALA A 59 4.82 21.54 22.60
C ALA A 59 5.68 22.32 21.59
N VAL A 60 5.72 21.92 20.32
CA VAL A 60 6.43 22.64 19.26
C VAL A 60 5.86 24.03 19.07
N MET A 61 4.54 24.18 19.09
CA MET A 61 3.86 25.48 19.01
C MET A 61 4.21 26.39 20.21
N GLN A 62 4.58 25.83 21.36
CA GLN A 62 5.03 26.55 22.54
C GLN A 62 6.56 26.77 22.59
N GLY A 63 7.29 26.43 21.51
CA GLY A 63 8.71 26.75 21.42
C GLY A 63 9.66 25.57 21.61
N VAL A 64 9.19 24.36 21.86
CA VAL A 64 10.03 23.15 21.81
C VAL A 64 10.60 22.96 20.40
N ARG A 65 11.87 22.61 20.31
CA ARG A 65 12.56 22.46 19.00
C ARG A 65 13.18 21.08 18.79
N MET A 66 13.05 20.18 19.75
CA MET A 66 13.47 18.78 19.62
C MET A 66 12.29 17.89 19.97
N VAL A 67 11.95 16.99 19.06
CA VAL A 67 10.90 15.98 19.25
C VAL A 67 11.47 14.60 19.04
N GLN A 68 11.15 13.69 19.93
CA GLN A 68 11.45 12.27 19.81
C GLN A 68 10.17 11.51 19.49
N GLY A 69 10.26 10.60 18.55
CA GLY A 69 9.19 9.70 18.14
C GLY A 69 9.77 8.53 17.37
N THR A 70 8.91 7.68 16.88
CA THR A 70 9.29 6.49 16.10
C THR A 70 8.48 6.41 14.81
N ILE A 71 9.05 5.79 13.78
CA ILE A 71 8.32 5.47 12.57
C ILE A 71 7.17 4.51 12.95
N ASN A 72 5.98 4.77 12.42
CA ASN A 72 4.74 4.06 12.73
C ASN A 72 4.30 4.13 14.20
N GLY A 73 4.96 4.95 15.02
CA GLY A 73 4.64 5.05 16.44
C GLY A 73 5.04 3.83 17.26
N TYR A 74 5.84 2.94 16.73
CA TYR A 74 6.23 1.73 17.44
C TYR A 74 6.99 2.06 18.73
N GLY A 75 6.72 1.31 19.80
CA GLY A 75 7.33 1.52 21.09
C GLY A 75 6.64 0.73 22.19
N GLU A 76 7.04 0.99 23.41
CA GLU A 76 6.52 0.31 24.59
C GLU A 76 5.03 0.62 24.83
N ARG A 77 4.25 -0.37 25.26
CA ARG A 77 2.80 -0.31 25.48
C ARG A 77 2.03 0.08 24.20
N CYS A 78 1.41 1.29 24.15
CA CYS A 78 0.70 1.83 22.99
C CYS A 78 1.62 2.59 22.01
N GLY A 79 2.94 2.57 22.25
CA GLY A 79 3.94 3.21 21.41
C GLY A 79 4.24 4.67 21.77
N ASN A 80 4.95 5.34 20.85
CA ASN A 80 5.43 6.70 20.97
C ASN A 80 4.72 7.63 19.98
N ALA A 81 5.07 8.92 19.94
CA ALA A 81 4.64 9.81 18.89
C ALA A 81 5.01 9.25 17.51
N ASN A 82 4.01 9.05 16.64
CA ASN A 82 4.20 8.53 15.30
C ASN A 82 4.82 9.60 14.40
N LEU A 83 6.08 9.41 13.99
CA LEU A 83 6.79 10.32 13.10
C LEU A 83 6.13 10.41 11.72
N CYS A 84 5.48 9.35 11.24
CA CYS A 84 4.75 9.37 9.97
C CYS A 84 3.55 10.33 9.98
N SER A 85 3.01 10.65 11.15
CA SER A 85 1.97 11.68 11.31
C SER A 85 2.57 13.02 11.73
N LEU A 86 3.57 13.02 12.60
CA LEU A 86 4.14 14.23 13.17
C LEU A 86 4.88 15.09 12.14
N ILE A 87 5.76 14.48 11.32
CA ILE A 87 6.57 15.20 10.33
C ILE A 87 5.69 15.91 9.29
N PRO A 88 4.71 15.26 8.63
CA PRO A 88 3.84 15.95 7.69
C PRO A 88 3.00 17.06 8.32
N ASN A 89 2.52 16.87 9.55
CA ASN A 89 1.81 17.92 10.25
C ASN A 89 2.70 19.15 10.52
N LEU A 90 3.93 18.93 11.00
CA LEU A 90 4.87 20.02 11.24
C LEU A 90 5.26 20.72 9.93
N GLN A 91 5.61 19.96 8.90
CA GLN A 91 6.19 20.51 7.67
C GLN A 91 5.12 21.05 6.73
N VAL A 92 4.10 20.26 6.39
CA VAL A 92 3.11 20.63 5.37
C VAL A 92 2.00 21.50 5.95
N LYS A 93 1.58 21.26 7.20
CA LYS A 93 0.47 22.00 7.82
C LYS A 93 0.92 23.24 8.61
N LEU A 94 2.06 23.14 9.29
CA LEU A 94 2.52 24.20 10.21
C LEU A 94 3.73 24.97 9.70
N GLY A 95 4.34 24.59 8.56
CA GLY A 95 5.42 25.30 7.90
C GLY A 95 6.78 25.19 8.60
N PHE A 96 6.98 24.19 9.47
CA PHE A 96 8.29 23.92 10.06
C PHE A 96 9.17 23.09 9.10
N ASN A 97 10.44 23.41 8.97
CA ASN A 97 11.39 22.60 8.22
C ASN A 97 11.92 21.47 9.12
N CYS A 98 11.49 20.23 8.89
CA CYS A 98 11.91 19.06 9.63
C CYS A 98 12.93 18.22 8.86
N ILE A 99 12.64 17.95 7.58
CA ILE A 99 13.44 17.14 6.65
C ILE A 99 13.38 17.76 5.26
N ALA A 100 14.24 17.32 4.34
CA ALA A 100 14.18 17.77 2.94
C ALA A 100 12.89 17.27 2.25
N ALA A 101 12.42 17.98 1.23
CA ALA A 101 11.17 17.64 0.54
C ALA A 101 11.22 16.26 -0.12
N ASP A 102 12.33 15.92 -0.74
CA ASP A 102 12.58 14.60 -1.35
C ASP A 102 12.60 13.46 -0.31
N GLN A 103 13.00 13.74 0.92
CA GLN A 103 12.91 12.78 2.03
C GLN A 103 11.46 12.61 2.51
N LEU A 104 10.64 13.67 2.48
CA LEU A 104 9.23 13.58 2.83
C LEU A 104 8.47 12.70 1.84
N GLU A 105 8.80 12.75 0.56
CA GLU A 105 8.24 11.89 -0.49
C GLU A 105 8.56 10.39 -0.30
N GLN A 106 9.54 10.05 0.53
CA GLN A 106 9.89 8.66 0.88
C GLN A 106 9.17 8.15 2.14
N LEU A 107 8.34 8.97 2.78
CA LEU A 107 7.78 8.66 4.09
C LEU A 107 6.91 7.39 4.07
N THR A 108 6.08 7.21 3.05
CA THR A 108 5.22 6.03 2.90
C THR A 108 6.04 4.75 2.72
N GLU A 109 7.09 4.80 1.91
CA GLU A 109 7.99 3.66 1.70
C GLU A 109 8.79 3.33 2.97
N THR A 110 9.29 4.35 3.66
CA THR A 110 9.96 4.20 4.97
C THR A 110 9.04 3.53 6.01
N SER A 111 7.77 3.95 6.06
CA SER A 111 6.76 3.35 6.94
C SER A 111 6.61 1.84 6.67
N ARG A 112 6.47 1.47 5.40
CA ARG A 112 6.33 0.06 4.98
C ARG A 112 7.59 -0.76 5.27
N PHE A 113 8.75 -0.21 4.91
CA PHE A 113 10.03 -0.86 5.18
C PHE A 113 10.22 -1.18 6.67
N VAL A 114 9.91 -0.23 7.56
CA VAL A 114 10.01 -0.46 9.00
C VAL A 114 9.01 -1.53 9.46
N SER A 115 7.78 -1.54 8.93
CA SER A 115 6.81 -2.60 9.22
C SER A 115 7.32 -3.99 8.80
N GLU A 116 7.92 -4.09 7.62
CA GLU A 116 8.52 -5.33 7.11
C GLU A 116 9.68 -5.80 8.00
N VAL A 117 10.58 -4.89 8.40
CA VAL A 117 11.73 -5.22 9.26
C VAL A 117 11.30 -5.75 10.64
N VAL A 118 10.25 -5.18 11.21
CA VAL A 118 9.73 -5.64 12.53
C VAL A 118 8.70 -6.77 12.40
N ASN A 119 8.43 -7.24 11.18
CA ASN A 119 7.48 -8.30 10.87
C ASN A 119 6.06 -8.01 11.38
N LEU A 120 5.62 -6.77 11.26
CA LEU A 120 4.25 -6.33 11.54
C LEU A 120 3.56 -5.90 10.26
N ALA A 121 2.29 -6.27 10.09
CA ALA A 121 1.50 -5.79 8.96
C ALA A 121 1.37 -4.25 9.03
N PRO A 122 1.57 -3.51 7.91
CA PRO A 122 1.29 -2.09 7.87
C PRO A 122 -0.18 -1.80 8.22
N ASP A 123 -0.43 -0.70 8.93
CA ASP A 123 -1.78 -0.22 9.17
C ASP A 123 -2.29 0.53 7.93
N ASP A 124 -3.26 -0.06 7.24
CA ASP A 124 -3.88 0.53 6.05
C ASP A 124 -4.59 1.86 6.34
N HIS A 125 -4.98 2.13 7.59
CA HIS A 125 -5.65 3.35 8.01
C HIS A 125 -4.70 4.37 8.66
N ALA A 126 -3.40 4.09 8.71
CA ALA A 126 -2.43 5.04 9.25
C ALA A 126 -2.49 6.38 8.50
N ALA A 127 -2.60 7.48 9.26
CA ALA A 127 -2.65 8.82 8.67
C ALA A 127 -1.41 9.08 7.79
N PHE A 128 -1.60 9.69 6.62
CA PHE A 128 -0.63 10.04 5.58
C PHE A 128 -0.02 8.84 4.82
N VAL A 129 0.32 7.74 5.47
CA VAL A 129 1.12 6.64 4.88
C VAL A 129 0.32 5.37 4.61
N GLY A 130 -0.84 5.20 5.24
CA GLY A 130 -1.69 4.02 5.04
C GLY A 130 -2.28 3.96 3.63
N LEU A 131 -2.60 2.76 3.17
CA LEU A 131 -3.21 2.55 1.85
C LEU A 131 -4.57 3.25 1.71
N SER A 132 -5.31 3.39 2.82
CA SER A 132 -6.62 4.04 2.87
C SER A 132 -6.56 5.55 3.13
N ALA A 133 -5.38 6.11 3.43
CA ALA A 133 -5.24 7.53 3.81
C ALA A 133 -5.76 8.52 2.75
N PHE A 134 -5.67 8.14 1.46
CA PHE A 134 -6.16 8.91 0.32
C PHE A 134 -7.07 8.07 -0.58
N ALA A 135 -7.85 7.18 0.04
CA ALA A 135 -8.78 6.31 -0.66
C ALA A 135 -10.20 6.90 -0.67
N HIS A 136 -10.82 6.95 -1.84
CA HIS A 136 -12.17 7.48 -2.03
C HIS A 136 -13.11 6.36 -2.49
N LYS A 137 -14.12 6.05 -1.67
CA LYS A 137 -15.03 4.93 -1.88
C LYS A 137 -16.40 5.36 -2.44
N GLY A 138 -16.98 6.41 -1.86
CA GLY A 138 -18.32 6.88 -2.23
C GLY A 138 -18.34 7.58 -3.59
N GLY A 139 -19.34 7.28 -4.44
CA GLY A 139 -19.45 7.85 -5.78
C GLY A 139 -19.50 9.38 -5.83
N ILE A 140 -20.07 10.03 -4.80
CA ILE A 140 -20.08 11.50 -4.66
C ILE A 140 -18.66 12.02 -4.39
N HIS A 141 -17.92 11.35 -3.50
CA HIS A 141 -16.53 11.71 -3.16
C HIS A 141 -15.63 11.57 -4.39
N VAL A 142 -15.74 10.45 -5.12
CA VAL A 142 -14.98 10.21 -6.36
C VAL A 142 -15.25 11.31 -7.38
N SER A 143 -16.53 11.64 -7.63
CA SER A 143 -16.90 12.69 -8.57
C SER A 143 -16.40 14.08 -8.16
N ALA A 144 -16.35 14.39 -6.86
CA ALA A 144 -15.84 15.65 -6.37
C ALA A 144 -14.31 15.74 -6.48
N VAL A 145 -13.60 14.68 -6.09
CA VAL A 145 -12.13 14.60 -6.17
C VAL A 145 -11.64 14.64 -7.62
N GLU A 146 -12.35 14.01 -8.55
CA GLU A 146 -12.00 14.10 -9.98
C GLU A 146 -12.10 15.53 -10.54
N ARG A 147 -13.01 16.36 -10.00
CA ARG A 147 -13.15 17.77 -10.38
C ARG A 147 -12.14 18.66 -9.66
N ASN A 148 -11.98 18.45 -8.37
CA ASN A 148 -11.03 19.18 -7.54
C ASN A 148 -10.60 18.32 -6.34
N PRO A 149 -9.37 17.81 -6.31
CA PRO A 149 -8.84 17.01 -5.20
C PRO A 149 -8.97 17.66 -3.83
N LEU A 150 -8.80 18.99 -3.75
CA LEU A 150 -8.84 19.75 -2.51
C LEU A 150 -10.21 19.71 -1.80
N THR A 151 -11.26 19.16 -2.42
CA THR A 151 -12.56 18.97 -1.78
C THR A 151 -12.54 17.92 -0.67
N TYR A 152 -11.66 16.92 -0.76
CA TYR A 152 -11.56 15.83 0.21
C TYR A 152 -10.13 15.50 0.63
N GLU A 153 -9.12 15.97 -0.10
CA GLU A 153 -7.71 15.72 0.22
C GLU A 153 -7.14 16.91 0.98
N HIS A 154 -6.61 16.65 2.14
CA HIS A 154 -6.07 17.69 3.03
C HIS A 154 -4.62 18.07 2.68
N ILE A 155 -3.94 17.29 1.84
CA ILE A 155 -2.64 17.51 1.20
C ILE A 155 -2.62 16.77 -0.14
N GLN A 156 -1.62 17.02 -0.98
CA GLN A 156 -1.35 16.18 -2.14
C GLN A 156 -0.67 14.88 -1.65
N PRO A 157 -1.21 13.69 -1.98
CA PRO A 157 -0.67 12.41 -1.50
C PRO A 157 0.82 12.20 -1.83
N GLU A 158 1.25 12.69 -2.98
CA GLU A 158 2.60 12.55 -3.51
C GLU A 158 3.65 13.22 -2.61
N GLN A 159 3.27 14.26 -1.87
CA GLN A 159 4.17 14.95 -0.91
C GLN A 159 4.70 14.02 0.19
N VAL A 160 3.98 12.93 0.47
CA VAL A 160 4.38 11.93 1.46
C VAL A 160 4.67 10.55 0.84
N GLY A 161 4.84 10.52 -0.49
CA GLY A 161 5.08 9.29 -1.26
C GLY A 161 3.88 8.34 -1.32
N ASN A 162 2.68 8.83 -1.02
CA ASN A 162 1.44 8.09 -1.16
C ASN A 162 0.76 8.46 -2.49
N ARG A 163 -0.38 7.85 -2.79
CA ARG A 163 -1.17 8.11 -4.01
C ARG A 163 -2.66 8.09 -3.73
N ARG A 164 -3.39 8.88 -4.51
CA ARG A 164 -4.85 8.80 -4.53
C ARG A 164 -5.29 7.44 -5.02
N ARG A 165 -6.30 6.88 -4.37
CA ARG A 165 -6.92 5.63 -4.78
C ARG A 165 -8.43 5.78 -4.88
N ILE A 166 -9.00 5.33 -5.97
CA ILE A 166 -10.43 5.14 -6.11
C ILE A 166 -10.70 3.70 -5.76
N VAL A 167 -11.46 3.50 -4.70
CA VAL A 167 -11.75 2.19 -4.15
C VAL A 167 -13.06 1.67 -4.72
N ILE A 168 -13.10 0.40 -5.01
CA ILE A 168 -14.28 -0.31 -5.50
C ILE A 168 -14.84 -1.20 -4.38
N SER A 169 -16.15 -1.12 -4.15
CA SER A 169 -16.87 -1.94 -3.19
C SER A 169 -18.36 -2.04 -3.57
N ASP A 170 -19.14 -2.73 -2.75
CA ASP A 170 -20.61 -2.82 -2.82
C ASP A 170 -21.31 -1.45 -2.91
N GLN A 171 -20.70 -0.41 -2.32
CA GLN A 171 -21.19 0.98 -2.38
C GLN A 171 -20.76 1.74 -3.64
N ALA A 172 -20.01 1.08 -4.54
CA ALA A 172 -19.58 1.71 -5.77
C ALA A 172 -20.78 2.03 -6.68
N GLY A 173 -20.69 3.18 -7.32
CA GLY A 173 -21.60 3.60 -8.40
C GLY A 173 -20.91 3.52 -9.77
N LEU A 174 -21.65 3.88 -10.83
CA LEU A 174 -21.10 3.92 -12.18
C LEU A 174 -19.86 4.83 -12.31
N SER A 175 -19.82 5.93 -11.56
CA SER A 175 -18.65 6.84 -11.55
C SER A 175 -17.37 6.14 -11.07
N ASN A 176 -17.46 5.28 -10.06
CA ASN A 176 -16.31 4.49 -9.59
C ASN A 176 -15.82 3.52 -10.68
N ILE A 177 -16.76 2.82 -11.35
CA ILE A 177 -16.42 1.90 -12.46
C ILE A 177 -15.70 2.65 -13.58
N LEU A 178 -16.23 3.80 -14.01
CA LEU A 178 -15.62 4.60 -15.07
C LEU A 178 -14.25 5.17 -14.67
N ALA A 179 -14.11 5.62 -13.44
CA ALA A 179 -12.85 6.14 -12.93
C ALA A 179 -11.77 5.03 -12.86
N LYS A 180 -12.15 3.82 -12.38
CA LYS A 180 -11.25 2.66 -12.38
C LYS A 180 -10.92 2.18 -13.79
N ALA A 181 -11.88 2.14 -14.72
CA ALA A 181 -11.63 1.80 -16.11
C ALA A 181 -10.53 2.69 -16.70
N ARG A 182 -10.66 4.01 -16.49
CA ARG A 182 -9.63 4.98 -16.92
C ARG A 182 -8.26 4.73 -16.29
N SER A 183 -8.21 4.38 -15.01
CA SER A 183 -6.92 4.08 -14.34
C SER A 183 -6.25 2.80 -14.87
N PHE A 184 -7.02 1.89 -15.45
CA PHE A 184 -6.53 0.67 -16.12
C PHE A 184 -6.30 0.84 -17.63
N GLY A 185 -6.46 2.07 -18.15
CA GLY A 185 -6.36 2.34 -19.59
C GLY A 185 -7.52 1.74 -20.41
N ILE A 186 -8.65 1.46 -19.77
CA ILE A 186 -9.84 0.88 -20.39
C ILE A 186 -10.82 2.01 -20.74
N GLU A 187 -11.16 2.12 -22.02
CA GLU A 187 -12.17 3.09 -22.48
C GLU A 187 -13.58 2.52 -22.25
N LEU A 188 -14.34 3.19 -21.39
CA LEU A 188 -15.73 2.85 -21.08
C LEU A 188 -16.59 4.12 -21.04
N ASN A 189 -17.76 4.05 -21.66
CA ASN A 189 -18.75 5.13 -21.65
C ASN A 189 -19.85 4.83 -20.62
N LYS A 190 -20.38 5.89 -20.00
CA LYS A 190 -21.46 5.76 -19.00
C LYS A 190 -22.74 5.09 -19.54
N GLN A 191 -22.94 5.16 -20.84
CA GLN A 191 -24.11 4.57 -21.53
C GLN A 191 -23.90 3.10 -21.92
N ASP A 192 -22.66 2.59 -21.79
CA ASP A 192 -22.34 1.21 -22.12
C ASP A 192 -23.07 0.26 -21.14
N PRO A 193 -23.85 -0.70 -21.64
CA PRO A 193 -24.53 -1.68 -20.81
C PRO A 193 -23.57 -2.52 -19.97
N THR A 194 -22.35 -2.76 -20.43
CA THR A 194 -21.28 -3.48 -19.73
C THR A 194 -20.93 -2.84 -18.39
N CYS A 195 -21.04 -1.50 -18.26
CA CYS A 195 -20.84 -0.84 -16.97
C CYS A 195 -21.80 -1.32 -15.89
N ARG A 196 -23.05 -1.59 -16.26
CA ARG A 196 -24.07 -2.11 -15.32
C ARG A 196 -23.83 -3.57 -15.01
N GLU A 197 -23.41 -4.35 -15.97
CA GLU A 197 -23.05 -5.75 -15.80
C GLU A 197 -21.86 -5.89 -14.82
N ILE A 198 -20.78 -5.13 -15.03
CA ILE A 198 -19.63 -5.08 -14.11
C ILE A 198 -20.08 -4.73 -12.70
N LEU A 199 -20.94 -3.71 -12.55
CA LEU A 199 -21.43 -3.28 -11.25
C LEU A 199 -22.28 -4.36 -10.55
N GLN A 200 -23.13 -5.06 -11.28
CA GLN A 200 -23.94 -6.17 -10.76
C GLN A 200 -23.06 -7.34 -10.36
N ARG A 201 -22.11 -7.72 -11.21
CA ARG A 201 -21.18 -8.83 -10.93
C ARG A 201 -20.28 -8.52 -9.72
N LEU A 202 -19.80 -7.27 -9.62
CA LEU A 202 -19.06 -6.79 -8.44
C LEU A 202 -19.86 -7.01 -7.16
N LYS A 203 -21.12 -6.53 -7.12
CA LYS A 203 -21.96 -6.63 -5.93
C LYS A 203 -22.29 -8.09 -5.58
N ALA A 204 -22.53 -8.93 -6.56
CA ALA A 204 -22.77 -10.35 -6.36
C ALA A 204 -21.56 -11.03 -5.71
N LEU A 205 -20.36 -10.83 -6.26
CA LEU A 205 -19.13 -11.40 -5.71
C LEU A 205 -18.79 -10.85 -4.31
N GLU A 206 -18.99 -9.56 -4.05
CA GLU A 206 -18.79 -9.02 -2.70
C GLU A 206 -19.80 -9.59 -1.69
N SER A 207 -21.04 -9.87 -2.10
CA SER A 207 -22.01 -10.56 -1.25
C SER A 207 -21.60 -12.02 -0.95
N GLU A 208 -20.79 -12.61 -1.82
CA GLU A 208 -20.20 -13.95 -1.60
C GLU A 208 -18.95 -13.91 -0.73
N GLY A 209 -18.41 -12.71 -0.44
CA GLY A 209 -17.27 -12.51 0.43
C GLY A 209 -16.02 -12.01 -0.22
N TYR A 210 -16.00 -11.72 -1.53
CA TYR A 210 -14.89 -11.06 -2.19
C TYR A 210 -14.68 -9.64 -1.62
N GLN A 211 -13.48 -9.10 -1.76
CA GLN A 211 -13.15 -7.74 -1.33
C GLN A 211 -12.21 -7.10 -2.36
N PHE A 212 -12.81 -6.42 -3.32
CA PHE A 212 -12.06 -5.77 -4.41
C PHE A 212 -11.38 -4.47 -3.97
N GLU A 213 -11.77 -3.90 -2.83
CA GLU A 213 -11.09 -2.76 -2.19
C GLU A 213 -9.60 -3.03 -1.97
N ALA A 214 -9.27 -4.26 -1.57
CA ALA A 214 -7.90 -4.70 -1.34
C ALA A 214 -7.29 -5.42 -2.55
N ALA A 215 -8.08 -5.82 -3.55
CA ALA A 215 -7.67 -6.67 -4.66
C ALA A 215 -7.95 -6.01 -6.02
N GLU A 216 -7.23 -4.92 -6.31
CA GLU A 216 -7.41 -4.15 -7.55
C GLU A 216 -7.12 -4.97 -8.81
N ALA A 217 -6.16 -5.91 -8.75
CA ALA A 217 -5.83 -6.78 -9.87
C ALA A 217 -6.98 -7.72 -10.23
N SER A 218 -7.61 -8.36 -9.24
CA SER A 218 -8.80 -9.18 -9.49
C SER A 218 -9.95 -8.36 -10.08
N PHE A 219 -10.10 -7.10 -9.65
CA PHE A 219 -11.13 -6.23 -10.23
C PHE A 219 -10.82 -5.85 -11.68
N GLU A 220 -9.58 -5.57 -12.03
CA GLU A 220 -9.19 -5.33 -13.42
C GLU A 220 -9.45 -6.55 -14.30
N LEU A 221 -9.08 -7.76 -13.84
CA LEU A 221 -9.36 -9.00 -14.55
C LEU A 221 -10.87 -9.23 -14.76
N LEU A 222 -11.69 -8.95 -13.73
CA LEU A 222 -13.15 -8.99 -13.82
C LEU A 222 -13.70 -8.01 -14.87
N MET A 223 -13.19 -6.78 -14.91
CA MET A 223 -13.58 -5.79 -15.92
C MET A 223 -13.21 -6.24 -17.33
N ARG A 224 -11.97 -6.72 -17.52
CA ARG A 224 -11.48 -7.22 -18.80
C ARG A 224 -12.28 -8.43 -19.27
N GLU A 225 -12.69 -9.30 -18.37
CA GLU A 225 -13.55 -10.44 -18.68
C GLU A 225 -14.93 -9.99 -19.18
N ALA A 226 -15.59 -9.06 -18.50
CA ALA A 226 -16.87 -8.51 -18.89
C ALA A 226 -16.83 -7.81 -20.26
N LEU A 227 -15.66 -7.30 -20.64
CA LEU A 227 -15.40 -6.65 -21.94
C LEU A 227 -14.91 -7.62 -23.01
N GLY A 228 -14.74 -8.91 -22.70
CA GLY A 228 -14.14 -9.88 -23.63
C GLY A 228 -12.66 -9.61 -23.93
N GLN A 229 -11.98 -8.88 -23.06
CA GLN A 229 -10.56 -8.49 -23.20
C GLN A 229 -9.63 -9.25 -22.25
N ARG A 230 -10.17 -10.16 -21.43
CA ARG A 230 -9.35 -11.00 -20.55
C ARG A 230 -8.57 -11.98 -21.40
N GLN A 231 -7.24 -11.91 -21.29
CA GLN A 231 -6.36 -12.91 -21.88
C GLN A 231 -6.25 -14.05 -20.88
N ASN A 232 -6.52 -15.27 -21.33
CA ASN A 232 -6.31 -16.48 -20.53
C ASN A 232 -5.01 -17.13 -21.02
N PRO A 233 -3.82 -16.76 -20.49
CA PRO A 233 -2.55 -17.26 -20.97
C PRO A 233 -2.40 -18.77 -20.76
N PHE A 234 -3.13 -19.32 -19.81
CA PHE A 234 -3.19 -20.76 -19.53
C PHE A 234 -4.55 -21.13 -18.94
N GLU A 235 -4.90 -22.41 -19.04
CA GLU A 235 -6.11 -22.98 -18.46
C GLU A 235 -5.72 -24.08 -17.46
N VAL A 236 -6.12 -23.94 -16.19
CA VAL A 236 -5.93 -25.00 -15.20
C VAL A 236 -7.07 -26.00 -15.30
N LYS A 237 -6.74 -27.25 -15.69
CA LYS A 237 -7.70 -28.35 -15.84
C LYS A 237 -7.96 -29.09 -14.53
N GLY A 238 -7.07 -28.97 -13.56
CA GLY A 238 -7.24 -29.54 -12.23
C GLY A 238 -5.93 -29.58 -11.44
N PHE A 239 -6.07 -29.76 -10.14
CA PHE A 239 -4.94 -29.95 -9.24
C PHE A 239 -5.27 -30.92 -8.12
N GLN A 240 -4.25 -31.50 -7.52
CA GLN A 240 -4.32 -32.33 -6.32
C GLN A 240 -3.21 -31.90 -5.37
N VAL A 241 -3.50 -31.91 -4.08
CA VAL A 241 -2.51 -31.63 -3.03
C VAL A 241 -2.57 -32.74 -2.00
N HIS A 242 -1.43 -33.35 -1.75
CA HIS A 242 -1.22 -34.37 -0.73
C HIS A 242 -0.36 -33.80 0.39
N TYR A 243 -0.84 -33.84 1.62
CA TYR A 243 -0.07 -33.52 2.80
C TYR A 243 0.28 -34.81 3.52
N SER A 244 1.57 -35.05 3.74
CA SER A 244 2.07 -36.23 4.43
C SER A 244 2.80 -35.83 5.70
N LEU A 245 2.28 -36.26 6.85
CA LEU A 245 2.99 -36.21 8.13
C LEU A 245 3.61 -37.59 8.36
N LEU A 246 4.92 -37.73 8.11
CA LEU A 246 5.60 -39.02 8.11
C LEU A 246 5.88 -39.57 9.51
N SER A 247 5.97 -38.70 10.54
CA SER A 247 6.17 -39.11 11.95
C SER A 247 5.93 -37.93 12.89
N GLU A 248 5.42 -38.19 14.11
CA GLU A 248 5.31 -37.16 15.17
C GLU A 248 6.67 -36.64 15.64
N THR A 249 7.74 -37.45 15.47
CA THR A 249 9.11 -37.12 15.87
C THR A 249 9.88 -36.36 14.78
N ASP A 250 9.37 -36.29 13.55
CA ASP A 250 10.05 -35.70 12.38
C ASP A 250 9.17 -34.61 11.74
N ARG A 251 8.61 -33.71 12.57
CA ARG A 251 7.73 -32.61 12.11
C ARG A 251 8.41 -31.68 11.10
N ASP A 252 9.75 -31.60 11.11
CA ASP A 252 10.54 -30.81 10.19
C ASP A 252 10.57 -31.42 8.78
N ARG A 253 10.06 -32.64 8.61
CA ARG A 253 9.94 -33.34 7.30
C ARG A 253 8.51 -33.47 6.78
N ALA A 254 7.54 -32.77 7.38
CA ALA A 254 6.20 -32.69 6.82
C ALA A 254 6.28 -31.95 5.47
N THR A 255 6.04 -32.68 4.39
CA THR A 255 6.05 -32.13 3.03
C THR A 255 4.65 -32.19 2.42
N SER A 256 4.32 -31.19 1.64
CA SER A 256 3.16 -31.23 0.76
C SER A 256 3.62 -31.46 -0.66
N LEU A 257 2.94 -32.34 -1.37
CA LEU A 257 3.12 -32.58 -2.80
C LEU A 257 1.88 -32.08 -3.53
N ALA A 258 2.05 -31.17 -4.49
CA ALA A 258 0.99 -30.75 -5.40
C ALA A 258 1.26 -31.28 -6.81
N THR A 259 0.19 -31.70 -7.48
CA THR A 259 0.18 -32.05 -8.90
C THR A 259 -0.81 -31.13 -9.58
N VAL A 260 -0.41 -30.48 -10.68
CA VAL A 260 -1.27 -29.62 -11.49
C VAL A 260 -1.34 -30.10 -12.91
N LYS A 261 -2.54 -30.11 -13.49
CA LYS A 261 -2.79 -30.29 -14.92
C LYS A 261 -3.30 -28.99 -15.49
N LEU A 262 -2.59 -28.45 -16.48
CA LEU A 262 -2.99 -27.21 -17.16
C LEU A 262 -2.74 -27.31 -18.66
N ALA A 263 -3.29 -26.38 -19.43
CA ALA A 263 -3.04 -26.23 -20.85
C ALA A 263 -2.48 -24.84 -21.15
N VAL A 264 -1.46 -24.79 -22.02
CA VAL A 264 -0.91 -23.57 -22.61
C VAL A 264 -0.89 -23.76 -24.13
N ASP A 265 -1.47 -22.83 -24.88
CA ASP A 265 -1.59 -22.91 -26.34
C ASP A 265 -2.11 -24.27 -26.84
N GLY A 266 -3.10 -24.83 -26.11
CA GLY A 266 -3.72 -26.12 -26.43
C GLY A 266 -2.88 -27.37 -26.09
N LYS A 267 -1.71 -27.19 -25.48
CA LYS A 267 -0.86 -28.31 -25.02
C LYS A 267 -1.12 -28.61 -23.54
N ASP A 268 -1.47 -29.86 -23.26
CA ASP A 268 -1.63 -30.33 -21.88
C ASP A 268 -0.27 -30.50 -21.21
N ILE A 269 -0.15 -30.03 -20.00
CA ILE A 269 1.04 -30.09 -19.16
C ILE A 269 0.62 -30.69 -17.82
N LEU A 270 1.40 -31.62 -17.32
CA LEU A 270 1.26 -32.24 -16.01
C LEU A 270 2.58 -32.07 -15.26
N GLU A 271 2.53 -31.33 -14.16
CA GLU A 271 3.71 -31.08 -13.32
C GLU A 271 3.40 -31.34 -11.86
N ALA A 272 4.44 -31.66 -11.10
CA ALA A 272 4.37 -31.85 -9.68
C ALA A 272 5.52 -31.11 -9.00
N ALA A 273 5.26 -30.60 -7.79
CA ALA A 273 6.28 -29.97 -6.94
C ALA A 273 5.98 -30.18 -5.45
N GLU A 274 7.03 -30.18 -4.66
CA GLU A 274 6.96 -30.21 -3.21
C GLU A 274 7.04 -28.79 -2.64
N GLY A 275 6.48 -28.62 -1.43
CA GLY A 275 6.54 -27.36 -0.68
C GLY A 275 6.37 -27.60 0.82
N ASN A 276 6.72 -26.59 1.61
CA ASN A 276 6.58 -26.62 3.08
C ASN A 276 5.14 -26.70 3.57
N GLY A 277 4.19 -26.45 2.68
CA GLY A 277 2.76 -26.53 2.95
C GLY A 277 1.95 -26.63 1.66
N PRO A 278 0.64 -26.93 1.76
CA PRO A 278 -0.22 -27.18 0.61
C PRO A 278 -0.21 -26.06 -0.44
N VAL A 279 -0.27 -24.81 -0.02
CA VAL A 279 -0.30 -23.64 -0.91
C VAL A 279 1.08 -23.42 -1.57
N SER A 280 2.16 -23.60 -0.80
CA SER A 280 3.53 -23.50 -1.33
C SER A 280 3.80 -24.57 -2.39
N ALA A 281 3.38 -25.81 -2.16
CA ALA A 281 3.51 -26.87 -3.14
C ALA A 281 2.71 -26.60 -4.41
N LEU A 282 1.49 -26.07 -4.26
CA LEU A 282 0.61 -25.72 -5.38
C LEU A 282 1.20 -24.57 -6.22
N ASP A 283 1.66 -23.49 -5.59
CA ASP A 283 2.32 -22.38 -6.29
C ASP A 283 3.58 -22.84 -7.01
N ALA A 284 4.41 -23.67 -6.36
CA ALA A 284 5.61 -24.24 -6.98
C ALA A 284 5.28 -25.13 -8.19
N ALA A 285 4.23 -25.95 -8.14
CA ALA A 285 3.81 -26.79 -9.25
C ALA A 285 3.26 -25.95 -10.42
N LEU A 286 2.45 -24.92 -10.14
CA LEU A 286 1.97 -23.99 -11.18
C LEU A 286 3.13 -23.26 -11.87
N ARG A 287 4.04 -22.71 -11.09
CA ARG A 287 5.24 -22.02 -11.64
C ARG A 287 6.11 -22.95 -12.48
N LYS A 288 6.35 -24.16 -11.99
CA LYS A 288 7.13 -25.18 -12.72
C LYS A 288 6.49 -25.51 -14.06
N ALA A 289 5.17 -25.63 -14.11
CA ALA A 289 4.44 -25.91 -15.34
C ALA A 289 4.46 -24.75 -16.34
N LEU A 290 4.51 -23.51 -15.85
CA LEU A 290 4.38 -22.30 -16.68
C LEU A 290 5.72 -21.69 -17.10
N ILE A 291 6.81 -21.90 -16.35
CA ILE A 291 8.10 -21.20 -16.53
C ILE A 291 8.71 -21.39 -17.92
N SER A 292 8.50 -22.54 -18.56
CA SER A 292 9.02 -22.82 -19.89
C SER A 292 8.29 -22.06 -21.00
N PHE A 293 7.06 -21.60 -20.75
CA PHE A 293 6.24 -20.79 -21.66
C PHE A 293 6.35 -19.30 -21.33
N TYR A 294 6.44 -19.00 -20.06
CA TYR A 294 6.47 -17.65 -19.51
C TYR A 294 7.64 -17.50 -18.54
N PRO A 295 8.87 -17.31 -19.03
CA PRO A 295 10.08 -17.18 -18.19
C PRO A 295 9.97 -16.05 -17.15
N GLU A 296 9.16 -15.03 -17.44
CA GLU A 296 8.90 -13.89 -16.57
C GLU A 296 8.31 -14.28 -15.21
N ILE A 297 7.59 -15.41 -15.14
CA ILE A 297 7.02 -15.94 -13.88
C ILE A 297 8.12 -16.21 -12.84
N GLY A 298 9.36 -16.49 -13.28
CA GLY A 298 10.50 -16.63 -12.39
C GLY A 298 10.86 -15.37 -11.62
N THR A 299 10.42 -14.20 -12.08
CA THR A 299 10.64 -12.91 -11.38
C THR A 299 9.50 -12.57 -10.41
N PHE A 300 8.37 -13.28 -10.45
CA PHE A 300 7.23 -13.01 -9.59
C PHE A 300 7.44 -13.71 -8.24
N TYR A 301 7.20 -12.98 -7.16
CA TYR A 301 7.24 -13.52 -5.81
C TYR A 301 6.10 -12.95 -4.98
N LEU A 302 5.71 -13.72 -3.97
CA LEU A 302 4.65 -13.40 -3.04
C LEU A 302 5.22 -12.51 -1.92
N THR A 303 4.58 -11.38 -1.68
CA THR A 303 5.00 -10.43 -0.64
C THR A 303 4.09 -10.46 0.58
N ASP A 304 2.80 -10.85 0.42
CA ASP A 304 1.88 -10.96 1.53
C ASP A 304 0.81 -12.03 1.25
N TYR A 305 0.37 -12.71 2.31
CA TYR A 305 -0.65 -13.75 2.25
C TYR A 305 -1.58 -13.61 3.46
N LYS A 306 -2.79 -13.10 3.24
CA LYS A 306 -3.79 -12.87 4.28
C LYS A 306 -4.97 -13.81 4.11
N VAL A 307 -5.35 -14.47 5.20
CA VAL A 307 -6.51 -15.37 5.27
C VAL A 307 -7.52 -14.85 6.28
N ARG A 308 -8.78 -14.78 5.89
CA ARG A 308 -9.86 -14.38 6.78
C ARG A 308 -11.05 -15.32 6.67
N ILE A 309 -11.54 -15.78 7.80
CA ILE A 309 -12.81 -16.49 7.91
C ILE A 309 -13.94 -15.46 7.86
N LEU A 310 -14.92 -15.66 6.96
CA LEU A 310 -15.99 -14.68 6.72
C LEU A 310 -17.22 -14.90 7.59
N ASP A 311 -17.51 -16.16 7.92
CA ASP A 311 -18.63 -16.55 8.78
C ASP A 311 -18.13 -17.49 9.88
N GLY A 312 -17.67 -16.89 10.99
CA GLY A 312 -17.14 -17.64 12.12
C GLY A 312 -18.19 -18.52 12.82
N ALA A 313 -19.50 -18.24 12.64
CA ALA A 313 -20.57 -19.06 13.21
C ALA A 313 -20.70 -20.41 12.51
N ALA A 314 -20.28 -20.54 11.24
CA ALA A 314 -20.29 -21.77 10.48
C ALA A 314 -19.15 -22.74 10.85
N GLY A 315 -18.26 -22.39 11.78
CA GLY A 315 -17.13 -23.21 12.22
C GLY A 315 -16.20 -23.57 11.06
N THR A 316 -15.88 -24.86 10.91
CA THR A 316 -14.97 -25.36 9.85
C THR A 316 -15.60 -25.33 8.44
N SER A 317 -16.90 -25.07 8.31
CA SER A 317 -17.60 -24.92 7.03
C SER A 317 -17.68 -23.45 6.58
N ALA A 318 -17.09 -22.53 7.34
CA ALA A 318 -17.08 -21.11 7.02
C ALA A 318 -16.37 -20.83 5.70
N LYS A 319 -16.90 -19.89 4.92
CA LYS A 319 -16.18 -19.36 3.75
C LYS A 319 -14.88 -18.66 4.20
N THR A 320 -13.84 -18.89 3.43
CA THR A 320 -12.53 -18.30 3.65
C THR A 320 -12.20 -17.37 2.49
N ARG A 321 -11.79 -16.15 2.81
CA ARG A 321 -11.19 -15.21 1.86
C ARG A 321 -9.69 -15.27 1.98
N VAL A 322 -9.01 -15.37 0.83
CA VAL A 322 -7.57 -15.29 0.70
C VAL A 322 -7.21 -14.07 -0.14
N LEU A 323 -6.36 -13.22 0.38
CA LEU A 323 -5.74 -12.11 -0.34
C LEU A 323 -4.26 -12.42 -0.51
N ILE A 324 -3.77 -12.31 -1.74
CA ILE A 324 -2.36 -12.53 -2.08
C ILE A 324 -1.80 -11.26 -2.70
N GLU A 325 -0.74 -10.71 -2.11
CA GLU A 325 0.05 -9.66 -2.74
C GLU A 325 1.26 -10.29 -3.41
N SER A 326 1.41 -10.02 -4.70
CA SER A 326 2.55 -10.46 -5.52
C SER A 326 3.35 -9.26 -6.00
N SER A 327 4.62 -9.49 -6.34
CA SER A 327 5.54 -8.47 -6.87
C SER A 327 6.44 -9.04 -7.96
N ASN A 328 6.89 -8.19 -8.88
CA ASN A 328 7.95 -8.47 -9.84
C ASN A 328 9.20 -7.59 -9.61
N GLY A 329 9.31 -6.98 -8.41
CA GLY A 329 10.37 -6.03 -8.06
C GLY A 329 10.10 -4.57 -8.48
N HIS A 330 9.18 -4.33 -9.42
CA HIS A 330 8.81 -2.99 -9.90
C HIS A 330 7.36 -2.63 -9.58
N HIS A 331 6.48 -3.61 -9.67
CA HIS A 331 5.04 -3.47 -9.42
C HIS A 331 4.61 -4.46 -8.36
N ARG A 332 3.65 -4.06 -7.53
CA ARG A 332 2.93 -4.94 -6.60
C ARG A 332 1.47 -4.97 -7.01
N TRP A 333 0.85 -6.13 -6.89
CA TRP A 333 -0.58 -6.32 -7.18
C TRP A 333 -1.19 -7.32 -6.23
N THR A 334 -2.46 -7.11 -5.91
CA THR A 334 -3.20 -7.97 -4.98
C THR A 334 -4.37 -8.62 -5.67
N THR A 335 -4.52 -9.93 -5.44
CA THR A 335 -5.60 -10.75 -5.94
C THR A 335 -6.38 -11.40 -4.80
N VAL A 336 -7.62 -11.82 -5.07
CA VAL A 336 -8.53 -12.38 -4.06
C VAL A 336 -9.18 -13.67 -4.54
N GLY A 337 -9.24 -14.66 -3.65
CA GLY A 337 -10.04 -15.85 -3.84
C GLY A 337 -10.96 -16.11 -2.63
N VAL A 338 -12.15 -16.63 -2.89
CA VAL A 338 -13.14 -16.97 -1.85
C VAL A 338 -13.70 -18.34 -2.10
N SER A 339 -13.64 -19.20 -1.10
CA SER A 339 -14.24 -20.55 -1.14
C SER A 339 -14.52 -21.04 0.29
N GLY A 340 -15.37 -22.07 0.41
CA GLY A 340 -15.48 -22.88 1.62
C GLY A 340 -14.25 -23.76 1.87
N ASN A 341 -13.35 -23.90 0.90
CA ASN A 341 -12.10 -24.63 1.01
C ASN A 341 -10.91 -23.64 0.89
N ILE A 342 -10.09 -23.55 1.92
CA ILE A 342 -8.94 -22.65 1.95
C ILE A 342 -7.94 -22.90 0.81
N LEU A 343 -7.75 -24.16 0.37
CA LEU A 343 -6.86 -24.48 -0.74
C LEU A 343 -7.41 -23.96 -2.07
N GLU A 344 -8.74 -24.06 -2.26
CA GLU A 344 -9.40 -23.52 -3.44
C GLU A 344 -9.39 -22.00 -3.43
N ALA A 345 -9.67 -21.35 -2.29
CA ALA A 345 -9.55 -19.89 -2.18
C ALA A 345 -8.13 -19.40 -2.47
N SER A 346 -7.11 -20.12 -1.98
CA SER A 346 -5.70 -19.83 -2.24
C SER A 346 -5.34 -20.04 -3.72
N TYR A 347 -5.81 -21.14 -4.29
CA TYR A 347 -5.62 -21.45 -5.72
C TYR A 347 -6.16 -20.33 -6.62
N LEU A 348 -7.40 -19.88 -6.38
CA LEU A 348 -8.01 -18.79 -7.15
C LEU A 348 -7.14 -17.52 -7.09
N ALA A 349 -6.70 -17.13 -5.90
CA ALA A 349 -5.88 -15.94 -5.72
C ALA A 349 -4.48 -16.08 -6.36
N VAL A 350 -3.83 -17.27 -6.26
CA VAL A 350 -2.52 -17.54 -6.88
C VAL A 350 -2.61 -17.48 -8.40
N VAL A 351 -3.59 -18.18 -8.99
CA VAL A 351 -3.79 -18.22 -10.45
C VAL A 351 -4.04 -16.82 -11.01
N GLU A 352 -4.95 -16.07 -10.41
CA GLU A 352 -5.16 -14.66 -10.83
C GLU A 352 -3.91 -13.80 -10.64
N GLY A 353 -3.12 -14.05 -9.60
CA GLY A 353 -1.86 -13.36 -9.37
C GLY A 353 -0.83 -13.60 -10.48
N LEU A 354 -0.71 -14.83 -10.94
CA LEU A 354 0.18 -15.19 -12.07
C LEU A 354 -0.34 -14.61 -13.39
N GLU A 355 -1.66 -14.72 -13.65
CA GLU A 355 -2.31 -14.17 -14.84
C GLU A 355 -2.12 -12.65 -14.94
N TYR A 356 -2.36 -11.93 -13.82
CA TYR A 356 -2.20 -10.48 -13.78
C TYR A 356 -0.75 -10.04 -13.95
N GLY A 357 0.20 -10.76 -13.36
CA GLY A 357 1.63 -10.51 -13.58
C GLY A 357 2.02 -10.63 -15.05
N LEU A 358 1.50 -11.63 -15.78
CA LEU A 358 1.71 -11.77 -17.23
C LEU A 358 1.03 -10.66 -18.04
N LEU A 359 -0.16 -10.21 -17.64
CA LEU A 359 -0.84 -9.05 -18.23
C LEU A 359 0.03 -7.78 -18.13
N LEU A 360 0.59 -7.49 -16.96
CA LEU A 360 1.49 -6.34 -16.75
C LEU A 360 2.72 -6.41 -17.67
N GLN A 361 3.30 -7.59 -17.83
CA GLN A 361 4.46 -7.79 -18.72
C GLN A 361 4.10 -7.55 -20.20
N THR A 362 2.93 -8.00 -20.62
CA THR A 362 2.43 -7.77 -21.99
C THR A 362 2.23 -6.27 -22.24
N GLN A 363 1.57 -5.56 -21.34
CA GLN A 363 1.36 -4.12 -21.42
C GLN A 363 2.69 -3.34 -21.47
N ALA A 364 3.68 -3.73 -20.67
CA ALA A 364 5.00 -3.11 -20.67
C ALA A 364 5.73 -3.31 -22.01
N LYS A 365 5.64 -4.50 -22.61
CA LYS A 365 6.21 -4.80 -23.93
C LYS A 365 5.53 -3.98 -25.03
N GLU A 366 4.22 -3.85 -25.00
CA GLU A 366 3.43 -3.04 -25.95
C GLU A 366 3.77 -1.55 -25.84
N ALA A 367 3.86 -1.00 -24.64
CA ALA A 367 4.24 0.39 -24.39
C ALA A 367 5.66 0.69 -24.93
N LEU A 368 6.61 -0.23 -24.72
CA LEU A 368 7.97 -0.10 -25.23
C LEU A 368 7.98 -0.14 -26.78
N ALA A 369 7.23 -1.06 -27.38
CA ALA A 369 7.13 -1.17 -28.83
C ALA A 369 6.49 0.08 -29.47
N ALA A 370 5.51 0.69 -28.81
CA ALA A 370 4.89 1.93 -29.25
C ALA A 370 5.87 3.12 -29.19
N SER A 371 6.67 3.21 -28.13
CA SER A 371 7.67 4.28 -27.94
C SER A 371 8.82 4.23 -28.98
N VAL A 372 9.17 3.04 -29.47
CA VAL A 372 10.19 2.86 -30.53
C VAL A 372 9.67 3.23 -31.90
N LYS A 373 8.36 3.08 -32.16
CA LYS A 373 7.74 3.48 -33.46
C LYS A 373 7.55 4.99 -33.61
N THR A 374 7.63 5.73 -32.52
CA THR A 374 7.39 7.20 -32.50
C THR A 374 8.70 8.01 -32.55
N LYS A 375 9.83 7.35 -32.50
CA LYS A 375 11.17 7.89 -32.73
C LYS A 375 11.64 7.57 -34.15
#